data_dcadf507ef0d52f4d46284e6d42ac6f6
#
_entry.id   dcadf507ef0d52f4d46284e6d42ac6f6
#
_cell.length_a   1.000
_cell.length_b   1.000
_cell.length_c   1.000
_cell.angle_alpha   90.00
_cell.angle_beta   90.00
_cell.angle_gamma   90.00
#
_symmetry.space_group_name_H-M   'P 1'
#
loop_
_entity.id
_entity.type
_entity.pdbx_description
1 polymer ?
#
loop_
_entity_poly.entity_id
_entity_poly.type
_entity_poly.pdbx_seq_one_letter_code
_entity_poly.pdbx_strand_id
1 'polypeptide(L)' 'MYVREDTVISVLTGVNDLGAATDYKVSLGLNGATLKAGDYYCVPMNNKLTALTLTSGSVILY' A
#
# COMPACT_ATOMS: atom_id res chain seq x y z
N MET A 1 -5.17 -2.17 -5.04
CA MET A 1 -3.77 -2.57 -5.31
C MET A 1 -3.71 -4.08 -5.48
N TYR A 2 -3.28 -4.53 -6.64
CA TYR A 2 -3.11 -5.95 -6.95
C TYR A 2 -1.64 -6.34 -6.82
N VAL A 3 -1.35 -7.42 -6.11
CA VAL A 3 0.02 -7.89 -5.88
C VAL A 3 0.38 -8.89 -6.98
N ARG A 4 1.34 -8.52 -7.84
CA ARG A 4 1.74 -9.35 -8.98
C ARG A 4 2.68 -10.48 -8.60
N GLU A 5 3.53 -10.23 -7.61
CA GLU A 5 4.49 -11.20 -7.08
C GLU A 5 4.69 -10.92 -5.60
N ASP A 6 5.34 -11.80 -4.88
CA ASP A 6 5.58 -11.60 -3.46
C ASP A 6 6.29 -10.26 -3.25
N THR A 7 5.69 -9.41 -2.42
CA THR A 7 6.07 -7.99 -2.31
C THR A 7 6.26 -7.59 -0.86
N VAL A 8 7.32 -6.83 -0.60
CA VAL A 8 7.54 -6.18 0.68
C VAL A 8 7.46 -4.67 0.45
N ILE A 9 6.56 -4.01 1.18
CA ILE A 9 6.37 -2.56 1.08
C ILE A 9 7.20 -1.87 2.15
N SER A 10 8.03 -0.90 1.73
CA SER A 10 8.79 -0.07 2.67
C SER A 10 8.08 1.24 3.00
N VAL A 11 7.40 1.84 2.03
CA VAL A 11 6.64 3.08 2.24
C VAL A 11 5.28 2.96 1.55
N LEU A 12 4.22 3.26 2.29
CA LEU A 12 2.88 3.38 1.72
C LEU A 12 2.16 4.48 2.50
N THR A 13 2.20 5.69 1.97
CA THR A 13 1.59 6.85 2.61
C THR A 13 0.63 7.55 1.67
N GLY A 14 -0.29 8.28 2.25
CA GLY A 14 -1.28 9.04 1.49
C GLY A 14 -1.91 10.11 2.35
N VAL A 15 -2.97 10.69 1.82
CA VAL A 15 -3.73 11.74 2.49
C VAL A 15 -5.14 11.21 2.71
N ASN A 16 -5.63 11.30 3.96
CA ASN A 16 -6.99 10.86 4.28
C ASN A 16 -8.02 11.93 3.89
N ASP A 17 -9.30 11.64 4.14
CA ASP A 17 -10.40 12.55 3.79
C ASP A 17 -10.30 13.91 4.47
N LEU A 18 -9.60 13.99 5.58
CA LEU A 18 -9.38 15.23 6.32
C LEU A 18 -8.15 16.00 5.85
N GLY A 19 -7.44 15.48 4.85
CA GLY A 19 -6.23 16.08 4.34
C GLY A 19 -4.98 15.81 5.16
N ALA A 20 -5.06 14.91 6.14
CA ALA A 20 -3.92 14.57 6.99
C ALA A 20 -3.10 13.44 6.38
N ALA A 21 -1.78 13.53 6.48
CA ALA A 21 -0.88 12.45 6.05
C ALA A 21 -1.12 11.21 6.90
N THR A 22 -1.22 10.05 6.25
CA THR A 22 -1.52 8.78 6.89
C THR A 22 -0.56 7.71 6.39
N ASP A 23 -0.01 6.94 7.33
CA ASP A 23 0.80 5.77 6.98
C ASP A 23 -0.13 4.56 6.80
N TYR A 24 -0.47 4.27 5.56
CA TYR A 24 -1.36 3.15 5.25
C TYR A 24 -0.71 1.79 5.45
N LYS A 25 0.60 1.72 5.47
CA LYS A 25 1.29 0.47 5.79
C LYS A 25 0.91 -0.02 7.19
N VAL A 26 0.83 0.89 8.14
CA VAL A 26 0.38 0.58 9.50
C VAL A 26 -1.14 0.39 9.54
N SER A 27 -1.90 1.30 8.93
CA SER A 27 -3.37 1.27 8.97
C SER A 27 -3.95 0.00 8.36
N LEU A 28 -3.32 -0.54 7.31
CA LEU A 28 -3.78 -1.76 6.64
C LEU A 28 -3.15 -3.03 7.21
N GLY A 29 -2.29 -2.90 8.22
CA GLY A 29 -1.63 -4.04 8.83
C GLY A 29 -0.54 -4.68 7.98
N LEU A 30 0.05 -3.90 7.06
CA LEU A 30 1.04 -4.41 6.10
C LEU A 30 2.48 -4.18 6.56
N ASN A 31 2.66 -3.57 7.73
CA ASN A 31 3.99 -3.25 8.25
C ASN A 31 4.73 -4.54 8.60
N GLY A 32 5.87 -4.77 7.96
CA GLY A 32 6.67 -5.96 8.19
C GLY A 32 6.12 -7.23 7.54
N ALA A 33 5.04 -7.13 6.79
CA ALA A 33 4.43 -8.28 6.14
C ALA A 33 4.95 -8.46 4.71
N THR A 34 5.03 -9.71 4.26
CA THR A 34 5.24 -10.03 2.85
C THR A 34 3.88 -10.28 2.22
N LEU A 35 3.55 -9.49 1.20
CA LEU A 35 2.31 -9.63 0.45
C LEU A 35 2.49 -10.74 -0.58
N LYS A 36 1.50 -11.63 -0.66
CA LYS A 36 1.58 -12.78 -1.55
C LYS A 36 1.10 -12.44 -2.95
N ALA A 37 1.74 -13.02 -3.95
CA ALA A 37 1.32 -12.89 -5.35
C ALA A 37 -0.15 -13.32 -5.50
N GLY A 38 -0.92 -12.51 -6.21
CA GLY A 38 -2.34 -12.75 -6.43
C GLY A 38 -3.27 -12.12 -5.42
N ASP A 39 -2.76 -11.59 -4.33
CA ASP A 39 -3.58 -10.88 -3.35
C ASP A 39 -3.99 -9.51 -3.85
N TYR A 40 -5.14 -9.06 -3.37
CA TYR A 40 -5.65 -7.72 -3.67
C TYR A 40 -5.94 -6.98 -2.37
N TYR A 41 -5.45 -5.75 -2.29
CA TYR A 41 -5.69 -4.88 -1.15
C TYR A 41 -6.45 -3.64 -1.59
N CYS A 42 -7.58 -3.38 -0.95
CA CYS A 42 -8.38 -2.21 -1.24
C CYS A 42 -7.76 -0.99 -0.56
N VAL A 43 -7.06 -0.18 -1.35
CA VAL A 43 -6.56 1.11 -0.87
C VAL A 43 -7.74 2.07 -0.95
N PRO A 44 -8.08 2.81 0.13
CA PRO A 44 -9.25 3.68 0.12
C PRO A 44 -9.21 4.67 -1.04
N MET A 45 -10.25 4.63 -1.88
CA MET A 45 -10.31 5.43 -3.11
C MET A 45 -10.41 6.93 -2.84
N ASN A 46 -10.97 7.30 -1.68
CA ASN A 46 -11.11 8.70 -1.30
C ASN A 46 -9.78 9.32 -0.86
N ASN A 47 -8.80 8.51 -0.61
CA ASN A 47 -7.49 8.95 -0.12
C ASN A 47 -6.50 8.91 -1.26
N LYS A 48 -5.66 9.91 -1.34
CA LYS A 48 -4.64 9.99 -2.39
C LYS A 48 -3.33 9.39 -1.87
N LEU A 49 -2.81 8.41 -2.58
CA LEU A 49 -1.47 7.93 -2.31
C LEU A 49 -0.46 9.00 -2.70
N THR A 50 0.44 9.33 -1.78
CA THR A 50 1.50 10.30 -2.02
C THR A 50 2.86 9.61 -2.21
N ALA A 51 3.03 8.42 -1.65
CA ALA A 51 4.28 7.67 -1.79
C ALA A 51 4.04 6.17 -1.67
N LEU A 52 4.65 5.42 -2.56
CA LEU A 52 4.70 3.96 -2.51
C LEU A 52 6.10 3.53 -2.91
N THR A 53 6.78 2.87 -1.99
CA THR A 53 8.12 2.32 -2.23
C THR A 53 8.12 0.85 -1.86
N LEU A 54 8.60 0.02 -2.75
CA LEU A 54 8.74 -1.42 -2.53
C LEU A 54 10.19 -1.76 -2.24
N THR A 55 10.41 -2.59 -1.24
CA THR A 55 11.73 -3.20 -1.00
C THR A 55 11.97 -4.28 -2.05
N SER A 56 10.92 -5.04 -2.39
CA SER A 56 10.97 -6.06 -3.41
C SER A 56 9.57 -6.30 -3.97
N GLY A 57 9.49 -6.92 -5.13
CA GLY A 57 8.22 -7.29 -5.74
C GLY A 57 7.66 -6.23 -6.67
N SER A 58 6.41 -6.41 -7.06
CA SER A 58 5.69 -5.45 -7.91
C SER A 58 4.19 -5.52 -7.66
N VAL A 59 3.52 -4.38 -7.83
CA VAL A 59 2.07 -4.27 -7.66
C VAL A 59 1.48 -3.43 -8.78
N ILE A 60 0.17 -3.57 -8.98
CA ILE A 60 -0.58 -2.71 -9.89
C ILE A 60 -1.53 -1.87 -9.05
N LEU A 61 -1.48 -0.56 -9.22
CA LEU A 61 -2.41 0.37 -8.57
C LEU A 61 -3.58 0.66 -9.50
N TYR A 62 -4.76 0.67 -8.91
CA TYR A 62 -5.99 1.01 -9.62
C TYR A 62 -6.57 2.32 -9.12
#